data_25c45e6f02ddfc2d173c6092bd463b23
#
_entry.id   25c45e6f02ddfc2d173c6092bd463b23
#
_cell.length_a   1.000
_cell.length_b   1.000
_cell.length_c   1.000
_cell.angle_alpha   90.00
_cell.angle_beta   90.00
_cell.angle_gamma   90.00
#
_symmetry.space_group_name_H-M   'P 1'
#
loop_
_entity.id
_entity.type
_entity.pdbx_description
1 polymer ?
#
loop_
_entity_poly.entity_id
_entity_poly.type
_entity_poly.pdbx_seq_one_letter_code
_entity_poly.pdbx_strand_id
1 'polypeptide(L)'
;QVVYNRLDRKPEDEVFPSCIEQNLGVLARVPLASGYLSGKYKPGATFAENDVRHRHNAEQTRQKLEEVERIAANEVPKGMNMAEWALAWCLKHDAVTCVIPGCKSPEQVKSNAAAAQYVGENHRQAWKEA
;
A
#
# COMPACT_ATOMS: atom_id res chain seq x y z
N GLN A 1 9.32 11.78 -0.02
CA GLN A 1 8.98 10.35 0.17
C GLN A 1 8.56 10.08 1.59
N VAL A 2 7.45 9.37 1.79
CA VAL A 2 6.97 8.99 3.12
C VAL A 2 6.50 7.54 3.13
N VAL A 3 6.61 6.87 4.28
CA VAL A 3 5.95 5.58 4.49
C VAL A 3 4.45 5.84 4.56
N TYR A 4 3.70 5.23 3.67
CA TYR A 4 2.25 5.33 3.66
C TYR A 4 1.61 4.07 3.10
N ASN A 5 0.72 3.50 3.84
CA ASN A 5 -0.07 2.33 3.47
C ASN A 5 -1.30 2.21 4.39
N ARG A 6 -2.18 1.24 4.11
CA ARG A 6 -3.42 1.05 4.88
C ARG A 6 -3.19 0.75 6.38
N LEU A 7 -2.01 0.23 6.76
CA LEU A 7 -1.65 -0.03 8.16
C LEU A 7 -0.89 1.12 8.83
N ASP A 8 -0.29 2.04 8.04
CA ASP A 8 0.45 3.20 8.54
C ASP A 8 -0.04 4.46 7.85
N ARG A 9 -0.93 5.17 8.53
CA ARG A 9 -1.65 6.34 8.04
C ARG A 9 -1.19 7.67 8.65
N LYS A 10 -0.15 7.66 9.48
CA LYS A 10 0.36 8.87 10.15
C LYS A 10 0.57 10.09 9.24
N PRO A 11 1.02 9.95 7.99
CA PRO A 11 1.16 11.12 7.11
C PRO A 11 -0.11 11.91 6.87
N GLU A 12 -1.29 11.32 7.07
CA GLU A 12 -2.57 12.01 6.88
C GLU A 12 -2.79 13.16 7.88
N ASP A 13 -2.16 13.09 9.06
CA ASP A 13 -2.39 14.05 10.14
C ASP A 13 -1.69 15.39 9.87
N GLU A 14 -0.43 15.39 9.41
CA GLU A 14 0.37 16.60 9.26
C GLU A 14 1.08 16.73 7.91
N VAL A 15 1.68 15.63 7.43
CA VAL A 15 2.53 15.67 6.23
C VAL A 15 1.70 15.93 4.98
N PHE A 16 0.60 15.22 4.81
CA PHE A 16 -0.24 15.35 3.62
C PHE A 16 -0.96 16.70 3.51
N PRO A 17 -1.55 17.24 4.58
CA PRO A 17 -2.09 18.61 4.54
C PRO A 17 -1.05 19.64 4.11
N SER A 18 0.16 19.59 4.67
CA SER A 18 1.26 20.49 4.31
C SER A 18 1.73 20.30 2.84
N CYS A 19 1.77 19.06 2.36
CA CYS A 19 2.12 18.79 0.96
C CYS A 19 1.07 19.34 -0.01
N ILE A 20 -0.21 19.22 0.32
CA ILE A 20 -1.31 19.76 -0.49
C ILE A 20 -1.24 21.29 -0.52
N GLU A 21 -1.10 21.93 0.63
CA GLU A 21 -1.00 23.38 0.77
C GLU A 21 0.16 23.96 -0.05
N GLN A 22 1.31 23.31 -0.02
CA GLN A 22 2.51 23.73 -0.72
C GLN A 22 2.63 23.18 -2.15
N ASN A 23 1.63 22.46 -2.64
CA ASN A 23 1.62 21.81 -3.96
C ASN A 23 2.83 20.90 -4.21
N LEU A 24 3.21 20.10 -3.19
CA LEU A 24 4.34 19.17 -3.27
C LEU A 24 3.88 17.80 -3.76
N GLY A 25 4.72 17.15 -4.59
CA GLY A 25 4.52 15.76 -4.97
C GLY A 25 4.91 14.80 -3.85
N VAL A 26 4.10 13.76 -3.64
CA VAL A 26 4.32 12.72 -2.62
C VAL A 26 4.54 11.36 -3.26
N LEU A 27 5.67 10.74 -2.94
CA LEU A 27 6.00 9.36 -3.26
C LEU A 27 5.70 8.48 -2.03
N ALA A 28 4.64 7.68 -2.10
CA ALA A 28 4.30 6.73 -1.03
C ALA A 28 5.21 5.50 -1.13
N ARG A 29 6.13 5.36 -0.19
CA ARG A 29 7.00 4.19 -0.09
C ARG A 29 6.44 3.15 0.90
N VAL A 30 6.88 1.90 0.78
CA VAL A 30 6.39 0.76 1.57
C VAL A 30 4.86 0.60 1.46
N PRO A 31 4.26 0.78 0.28
CA PRO A 31 2.80 0.82 0.15
C PRO A 31 2.13 -0.52 0.43
N LEU A 32 2.88 -1.63 0.37
CA LEU A 32 2.41 -2.98 0.72
C LEU A 32 2.79 -3.39 2.15
N ALA A 33 3.23 -2.47 3.01
CA ALA A 33 3.63 -2.74 4.39
C ALA A 33 4.62 -3.91 4.50
N SER A 34 5.75 -3.86 3.77
CA SER A 34 6.74 -4.95 3.68
C SER A 34 6.15 -6.27 3.16
N GLY A 35 5.12 -6.21 2.32
CA GLY A 35 4.46 -7.36 1.73
C GLY A 35 3.33 -7.96 2.56
N TYR A 36 3.05 -7.47 3.76
CA TYR A 36 1.91 -7.94 4.56
C TYR A 36 0.58 -7.72 3.86
N LEU A 37 0.40 -6.59 3.17
CA LEU A 37 -0.81 -6.28 2.39
C LEU A 37 -0.90 -7.00 1.03
N SER A 38 0.00 -7.96 0.77
CA SER A 38 -0.12 -8.81 -0.43
C SER A 38 -1.18 -9.91 -0.30
N GLY A 39 -1.69 -10.17 0.90
CA GLY A 39 -2.62 -11.26 1.17
C GLY A 39 -1.99 -12.66 1.25
N LYS A 40 -0.65 -12.76 1.12
CA LYS A 40 0.07 -14.05 1.11
C LYS A 40 0.30 -14.64 2.52
N TYR A 41 0.36 -13.78 3.53
CA TYR A 41 0.76 -14.17 4.88
C TYR A 41 -0.44 -14.18 5.81
N LYS A 42 -0.44 -15.12 6.76
CA LYS A 42 -1.47 -15.30 7.78
C LYS A 42 -0.90 -15.03 9.18
N PRO A 43 -1.73 -14.71 10.19
CA PRO A 43 -1.27 -14.63 11.57
C PRO A 43 -0.48 -15.86 11.97
N GLY A 44 0.67 -15.67 12.60
CA GLY A 44 1.61 -16.75 12.94
C GLY A 44 2.65 -17.05 11.85
N ALA A 45 2.67 -16.37 10.72
CA ALA A 45 3.71 -16.51 9.71
C ALA A 45 5.10 -16.20 10.29
N THR A 46 6.08 -17.03 9.94
CA THR A 46 7.50 -16.85 10.26
C THR A 46 8.29 -16.52 9.00
N PHE A 47 9.40 -15.83 9.17
CA PHE A 47 10.24 -15.38 8.07
C PHE A 47 11.67 -15.89 8.25
N ALA A 48 12.34 -16.23 7.14
CA ALA A 48 13.72 -16.69 7.15
C ALA A 48 14.68 -15.59 7.64
N GLU A 49 15.85 -15.97 8.17
CA GLU A 49 16.83 -15.03 8.74
C GLU A 49 17.32 -13.95 7.76
N ASN A 50 17.35 -14.26 6.46
CA ASN A 50 17.69 -13.31 5.40
C ASN A 50 16.55 -12.43 4.94
N ASP A 51 15.36 -12.57 5.51
CA ASP A 51 14.20 -11.70 5.25
C ASP A 51 14.18 -10.52 6.24
N VAL A 52 14.00 -9.31 5.73
CA VAL A 52 13.95 -8.11 6.59
C VAL A 52 12.88 -8.20 7.68
N ARG A 53 11.81 -8.95 7.43
CA ARG A 53 10.71 -9.16 8.36
C ARG A 53 11.06 -10.09 9.52
N HIS A 54 12.13 -10.88 9.40
CA HIS A 54 12.64 -11.69 10.52
C HIS A 54 13.00 -10.84 11.75
N ARG A 55 13.39 -9.59 11.51
CA ARG A 55 13.74 -8.62 12.58
C ARG A 55 12.52 -7.91 13.19
N HIS A 56 11.33 -8.10 12.62
CA HIS A 56 10.12 -7.51 13.15
C HIS A 56 9.69 -8.23 14.43
N ASN A 57 9.15 -7.48 15.39
CA ASN A 57 8.59 -8.05 16.60
C ASN A 57 7.44 -9.02 16.25
N ALA A 58 7.50 -10.26 16.77
CA ALA A 58 6.55 -11.32 16.45
C ALA A 58 5.10 -10.96 16.83
N GLU A 59 4.90 -10.34 17.99
CA GLU A 59 3.57 -9.93 18.45
C GLU A 59 2.99 -8.81 17.57
N GLN A 60 3.79 -7.80 17.23
CA GLN A 60 3.38 -6.74 16.31
C GLN A 60 3.08 -7.28 14.92
N THR A 61 3.86 -8.26 14.45
CA THR A 61 3.64 -8.92 13.16
C THR A 61 2.30 -9.68 13.16
N ARG A 62 2.01 -10.41 14.25
CA ARG A 62 0.74 -11.11 14.42
C ARG A 62 -0.45 -10.14 14.37
N GLN A 63 -0.39 -9.05 15.14
CA GLN A 63 -1.43 -8.01 15.17
C GLN A 63 -1.65 -7.36 13.79
N LYS A 64 -0.56 -7.08 13.07
CA LYS A 64 -0.65 -6.55 11.69
C LYS A 64 -1.33 -7.54 10.74
N LEU A 65 -1.01 -8.82 10.83
CA LEU A 65 -1.62 -9.84 9.98
C LEU A 65 -3.09 -10.11 10.33
N GLU A 66 -3.48 -10.01 11.59
CA GLU A 66 -4.88 -10.04 12.01
C GLU A 66 -5.67 -8.86 11.43
N GLU A 67 -5.06 -7.66 11.45
CA GLU A 67 -5.65 -6.48 10.80
C GLU A 67 -5.74 -6.67 9.28
N VAL A 68 -4.73 -7.25 8.64
CA VAL A 68 -4.74 -7.57 7.20
C VAL A 68 -5.88 -8.53 6.85
N GLU A 69 -6.14 -9.55 7.67
CA GLU A 69 -7.28 -10.45 7.45
C GLU A 69 -8.62 -9.71 7.56
N ARG A 70 -8.75 -8.82 8.53
CA ARG A 70 -9.94 -7.99 8.70
C ARG A 70 -10.17 -7.07 7.50
N ILE A 71 -9.12 -6.41 7.02
CA ILE A 71 -9.15 -5.58 5.80
C ILE A 71 -9.57 -6.42 4.60
N ALA A 72 -8.95 -7.58 4.41
CA ALA A 72 -9.26 -8.47 3.29
C ALA A 72 -10.74 -8.90 3.28
N ALA A 73 -11.31 -9.17 4.45
CA ALA A 73 -12.70 -9.61 4.59
C ALA A 73 -13.72 -8.47 4.38
N ASN A 74 -13.39 -7.23 4.79
CA ASN A 74 -14.37 -6.15 4.89
C ASN A 74 -14.17 -5.03 3.87
N GLU A 75 -12.96 -4.83 3.36
CA GLU A 75 -12.62 -3.67 2.52
C GLU A 75 -12.22 -4.05 1.09
N VAL A 76 -11.61 -5.23 0.90
CA VAL A 76 -11.18 -5.66 -0.43
C VAL A 76 -12.36 -6.28 -1.19
N PRO A 77 -12.71 -5.76 -2.37
CA PRO A 77 -13.78 -6.33 -3.18
C PRO A 77 -13.50 -7.80 -3.50
N LYS A 78 -14.57 -8.62 -3.50
CA LYS A 78 -14.45 -10.05 -3.79
C LYS A 78 -13.83 -10.28 -5.16
N GLY A 79 -12.80 -11.12 -5.21
CA GLY A 79 -12.08 -11.47 -6.45
C GLY A 79 -10.99 -10.46 -6.86
N MET A 80 -10.83 -9.35 -6.15
CA MET A 80 -9.77 -8.38 -6.39
C MET A 80 -8.45 -8.84 -5.78
N ASN A 81 -7.34 -8.63 -6.48
CA ASN A 81 -6.01 -8.85 -5.94
C ASN A 81 -5.73 -7.85 -4.80
N MET A 82 -5.39 -8.37 -3.61
CA MET A 82 -5.20 -7.52 -2.44
C MET A 82 -4.03 -6.55 -2.57
N ALA A 83 -2.93 -6.94 -3.24
CA ALA A 83 -1.81 -6.05 -3.47
C ALA A 83 -2.21 -4.87 -4.39
N GLU A 84 -2.94 -5.15 -5.46
CA GLU A 84 -3.47 -4.11 -6.35
C GLU A 84 -4.44 -3.16 -5.61
N TRP A 85 -5.33 -3.74 -4.79
CA TRP A 85 -6.22 -2.95 -3.94
C TRP A 85 -5.44 -2.03 -2.99
N ALA A 86 -4.41 -2.55 -2.31
CA ALA A 86 -3.61 -1.78 -1.36
C ALA A 86 -2.84 -0.62 -2.02
N LEU A 87 -2.33 -0.83 -3.23
CA LEU A 87 -1.69 0.23 -4.02
C LEU A 87 -2.70 1.28 -4.47
N ALA A 88 -3.85 0.84 -4.99
CA ALA A 88 -4.95 1.74 -5.37
C ALA A 88 -5.48 2.53 -4.17
N TRP A 89 -5.55 1.89 -2.99
CA TRP A 89 -5.95 2.57 -1.74
C TRP A 89 -5.02 3.75 -1.43
N CYS A 90 -3.70 3.58 -1.56
CA CYS A 90 -2.75 4.68 -1.39
C CYS A 90 -2.96 5.79 -2.44
N LEU A 91 -3.13 5.40 -3.70
CA LEU A 91 -3.29 6.35 -4.82
C LEU A 91 -4.59 7.17 -4.73
N LYS A 92 -5.61 6.68 -4.04
CA LYS A 92 -6.88 7.42 -3.85
C LYS A 92 -6.76 8.63 -2.93
N HIS A 93 -5.69 8.74 -2.16
CA HIS A 93 -5.46 9.92 -1.33
C HIS A 93 -4.93 11.08 -2.16
N ASP A 94 -5.58 12.25 -2.09
CA ASP A 94 -5.28 13.43 -2.93
C ASP A 94 -3.84 13.93 -2.85
N ALA A 95 -3.17 13.73 -1.73
CA ALA A 95 -1.77 14.11 -1.57
C ALA A 95 -0.81 13.19 -2.33
N VAL A 96 -1.18 11.92 -2.57
CA VAL A 96 -0.28 10.90 -3.14
C VAL A 96 -0.17 11.06 -4.64
N THR A 97 1.03 11.37 -5.12
CA THR A 97 1.33 11.48 -6.55
C THR A 97 1.57 10.10 -7.17
N CYS A 98 2.35 9.26 -6.52
CA CYS A 98 2.55 7.88 -6.95
C CYS A 98 2.96 6.98 -5.79
N VAL A 99 2.85 5.68 -6.00
CA VAL A 99 3.37 4.63 -5.12
C VAL A 99 4.65 4.04 -5.70
N ILE A 100 5.58 3.65 -4.84
CA ILE A 100 6.85 3.03 -5.23
C ILE A 100 7.02 1.64 -4.61
N PRO A 101 6.20 0.65 -5.03
CA PRO A 101 6.29 -0.71 -4.52
C PRO A 101 7.55 -1.42 -5.01
N GLY A 102 8.15 -2.26 -4.14
CA GLY A 102 9.17 -3.21 -4.56
C GLY A 102 8.56 -4.34 -5.41
N CYS A 103 9.31 -4.82 -6.41
CA CYS A 103 8.94 -5.96 -7.23
C CYS A 103 10.17 -6.82 -7.54
N LYS A 104 9.93 -8.13 -7.70
CA LYS A 104 10.97 -9.14 -7.93
C LYS A 104 10.76 -9.93 -9.23
N SER A 105 9.65 -9.68 -9.94
CA SER A 105 9.33 -10.35 -11.21
C SER A 105 8.56 -9.43 -12.15
N PRO A 106 8.59 -9.71 -13.47
CA PRO A 106 7.78 -8.99 -14.45
C PRO A 106 6.28 -9.02 -14.15
N GLU A 107 5.79 -10.14 -13.61
CA GLU A 107 4.38 -10.32 -13.23
C GLU A 107 4.00 -9.36 -12.10
N GLN A 108 4.88 -9.20 -11.10
CA GLN A 108 4.66 -8.22 -10.03
C GLN A 108 4.68 -6.79 -10.55
N VAL A 109 5.54 -6.47 -11.51
CA VAL A 109 5.55 -5.13 -12.15
C VAL A 109 4.21 -4.87 -12.84
N LYS A 110 3.72 -5.81 -13.63
CA LYS A 110 2.43 -5.69 -14.33
C LYS A 110 1.26 -5.54 -13.36
N SER A 111 1.21 -6.38 -12.32
CA SER A 111 0.17 -6.31 -11.28
C SER A 111 0.23 -4.98 -10.52
N ASN A 112 1.42 -4.52 -10.13
CA ASN A 112 1.57 -3.24 -9.45
C ASN A 112 1.10 -2.07 -10.34
N ALA A 113 1.45 -2.06 -11.62
CA ALA A 113 1.00 -1.04 -12.57
C ALA A 113 -0.52 -1.07 -12.79
N ALA A 114 -1.13 -2.27 -12.81
CA ALA A 114 -2.57 -2.43 -12.97
C ALA A 114 -3.39 -1.77 -11.85
N ALA A 115 -2.80 -1.53 -10.69
CA ALA A 115 -3.48 -0.86 -9.58
C ALA A 115 -4.03 0.53 -9.94
N ALA A 116 -3.39 1.22 -10.88
CA ALA A 116 -3.81 2.55 -11.33
C ALA A 116 -5.23 2.56 -11.97
N GLN A 117 -5.65 1.45 -12.59
CA GLN A 117 -7.00 1.35 -13.19
C GLN A 117 -8.15 1.40 -12.16
N TYR A 118 -7.86 1.16 -10.88
CA TYR A 118 -8.85 1.23 -9.81
C TYR A 118 -8.97 2.61 -9.18
N VAL A 119 -8.19 3.58 -9.65
CA VAL A 119 -8.34 4.99 -9.31
C VAL A 119 -9.39 5.59 -10.24
N GLY A 120 -10.44 6.20 -9.68
CA GLY A 120 -11.53 6.76 -10.49
C GLY A 120 -11.07 7.88 -11.42
N GLU A 121 -11.74 8.04 -12.56
CA GLU A 121 -11.42 9.03 -13.60
C GLU A 121 -11.41 10.48 -13.08
N ASN A 122 -12.20 10.77 -12.07
CA ASN A 122 -12.29 12.08 -11.44
C ASN A 122 -11.27 12.30 -10.32
N HIS A 123 -10.40 11.31 -10.06
CA HIS A 123 -9.38 11.44 -9.04
C HIS A 123 -8.32 12.46 -9.49
N ARG A 124 -7.84 13.29 -8.54
CA ARG A 124 -6.84 14.34 -8.80
C ARG A 124 -5.59 13.83 -9.53
N GLN A 125 -5.16 12.61 -9.22
CA GLN A 125 -3.99 11.95 -9.79
C GLN A 125 -4.33 11.03 -10.98
N ALA A 126 -5.58 10.99 -11.43
CA ALA A 126 -5.92 10.24 -12.61
C ALA A 126 -5.18 10.81 -13.83
N TRP A 127 -4.65 9.91 -14.66
CA TRP A 127 -4.03 10.31 -15.93
C TRP A 127 -5.08 11.00 -16.80
N LYS A 128 -4.79 12.21 -17.21
CA LYS A 128 -5.56 12.94 -18.21
C LYS A 128 -4.71 12.97 -19.48
N GLU A 129 -5.25 12.41 -20.55
CA GLU A 129 -4.65 12.62 -21.87
C GLU A 129 -4.56 14.12 -22.15
N ALA A 130 -3.38 14.56 -22.59
CA ALA A 130 -3.12 15.96 -22.88
C ALA A 130 -3.82 16.38 -24.19
#